data_0ecf2ffb54e6f9a477cd40c71039797d
#
_entry.id   0ecf2ffb54e6f9a477cd40c71039797d
#
_cell.length_a   1.000
_cell.length_b   1.000
_cell.length_c   1.000
_cell.angle_alpha   90.00
_cell.angle_beta   90.00
_cell.angle_gamma   90.00
#
_symmetry.space_group_name_H-M   'P 1'
#
loop_
_entity.id
_entity.type
_entity.pdbx_description
1 polymer ?
#
loop_
_entity_poly.entity_id
_entity_poly.type
_entity_poly.pdbx_seq_one_letter_code
_entity_poly.pdbx_strand_id
1 'polypeptide(L)'
;FTAAAIRYGSTVGPEHFPNMVLDLQALLNDTPPMTPGLEHAKAYPTVKTPPELWMLGSSSDSSSLAATAGLPYNFAYFINPKIGPEIFESYRENFQAGPNFESPHCVLTIFTVCAETEKEALELSRSRDLWFIRLLRGNPGPFPSVQEAADYAYSEGEKQIIEDNRQRRAIGTPEQVCEKLDSFVRDFNLDEVMVLTITHDSGARKHSYELLSSAWH
;
A
#
# COMPACT_ATOMS: atom_id res chain seq x y z
N PHE A 1 -19.98 9.45 -4.97
CA PHE A 1 -21.02 8.43 -4.83
C PHE A 1 -20.56 7.28 -3.93
N THR A 2 -19.43 6.62 -4.19
CA THR A 2 -18.98 5.45 -3.42
C THR A 2 -18.78 5.73 -1.93
N ALA A 3 -18.14 6.84 -1.57
CA ALA A 3 -17.93 7.21 -0.17
C ALA A 3 -19.24 7.48 0.57
N ALA A 4 -20.24 8.09 -0.09
CA ALA A 4 -21.55 8.32 0.51
C ALA A 4 -22.33 7.01 0.68
N ALA A 5 -22.22 6.07 -0.27
CA ALA A 5 -22.83 4.76 -0.17
C ALA A 5 -22.24 3.92 0.98
N ILE A 6 -20.92 3.92 1.13
CA ILE A 6 -20.23 3.20 2.23
C ILE A 6 -20.63 3.78 3.59
N ARG A 7 -20.83 5.09 3.69
CA ARG A 7 -21.24 5.77 4.95
C ARG A 7 -22.73 5.62 5.25
N TYR A 8 -23.51 5.06 4.33
CA TYR A 8 -24.95 4.85 4.49
C TYR A 8 -25.69 6.12 4.97
N GLY A 9 -25.38 7.28 4.34
CA GLY A 9 -25.98 8.57 4.68
C GLY A 9 -25.44 9.22 5.96
N SER A 10 -24.41 8.67 6.59
CA SER A 10 -23.73 9.33 7.72
C SER A 10 -23.16 10.69 7.32
N THR A 11 -23.32 11.68 8.18
CA THR A 11 -22.76 13.02 8.02
C THR A 11 -21.28 13.10 8.41
N VAL A 12 -20.72 12.03 8.97
CA VAL A 12 -19.30 11.95 9.38
C VAL A 12 -18.41 12.01 8.15
N GLY A 13 -17.63 13.06 8.02
CA GLY A 13 -16.74 13.32 6.90
C GLY A 13 -15.31 12.79 7.12
N PRO A 14 -14.43 12.95 6.09
CA PRO A 14 -13.01 12.56 6.19
C PRO A 14 -12.25 13.30 7.31
N GLU A 15 -12.70 14.47 7.69
CA GLU A 15 -12.16 15.29 8.79
C GLU A 15 -12.20 14.60 10.14
N HIS A 16 -13.08 13.62 10.32
CA HIS A 16 -13.17 12.81 11.55
C HIS A 16 -12.25 11.59 11.52
N PHE A 17 -11.58 11.31 10.40
CA PHE A 17 -10.74 10.11 10.26
C PHE A 17 -9.66 10.00 11.35
N PRO A 18 -8.93 11.06 11.75
CA PRO A 18 -7.97 10.98 12.85
C PRO A 18 -8.60 10.50 14.16
N ASN A 19 -9.76 11.07 14.54
CA ASN A 19 -10.47 10.65 15.76
C ASN A 19 -10.94 9.20 15.67
N MET A 20 -11.42 8.76 14.50
CA MET A 20 -11.84 7.36 14.29
C MET A 20 -10.67 6.39 14.46
N VAL A 21 -9.45 6.75 14.04
CA VAL A 21 -8.25 5.93 14.23
C VAL A 21 -7.91 5.83 15.72
N LEU A 22 -7.93 6.95 16.45
CA LEU A 22 -7.64 6.98 17.89
C LEU A 22 -8.70 6.20 18.70
N ASP A 23 -9.99 6.35 18.35
CA ASP A 23 -11.08 5.59 18.99
C ASP A 23 -10.95 4.09 18.71
N LEU A 24 -10.59 3.69 17.48
CA LEU A 24 -10.33 2.30 17.16
C LEU A 24 -9.15 1.74 17.97
N GLN A 25 -8.06 2.50 18.08
CA GLN A 25 -6.89 2.12 18.89
C GLN A 25 -7.29 1.95 20.37
N ALA A 26 -8.08 2.86 20.91
CA ALA A 26 -8.60 2.79 22.27
C ALA A 26 -9.47 1.52 22.48
N LEU A 27 -10.41 1.26 21.57
CA LEU A 27 -11.28 0.08 21.63
C LEU A 27 -10.50 -1.24 21.56
N LEU A 28 -9.47 -1.32 20.71
CA LEU A 28 -8.62 -2.51 20.59
C LEU A 28 -7.80 -2.76 21.86
N ASN A 29 -7.43 -1.70 22.60
CA ASN A 29 -6.66 -1.79 23.84
C ASN A 29 -7.55 -1.78 25.13
N ASP A 30 -8.86 -1.97 24.98
CA ASP A 30 -9.86 -1.96 26.06
C ASP A 30 -9.78 -0.69 26.94
N THR A 31 -9.50 0.46 26.29
CA THR A 31 -9.51 1.78 26.90
C THR A 31 -10.70 2.61 26.38
N PRO A 32 -11.21 3.58 27.16
CA PRO A 32 -12.33 4.39 26.70
C PRO A 32 -11.97 5.21 25.45
N PRO A 33 -12.83 5.20 24.40
CA PRO A 33 -12.70 6.10 23.25
C PRO A 33 -12.76 7.57 23.67
N MET A 34 -12.14 8.43 22.86
CA MET A 34 -12.13 9.88 23.13
C MET A 34 -13.37 10.60 22.61
N THR A 35 -14.06 10.03 21.62
CA THR A 35 -15.26 10.66 21.03
C THR A 35 -16.44 10.64 22.03
N PRO A 36 -17.04 11.80 22.34
CA PRO A 36 -18.18 11.89 23.24
C PRO A 36 -19.34 10.99 22.78
N GLY A 37 -19.92 10.25 23.72
CA GLY A 37 -20.99 9.29 23.45
C GLY A 37 -20.50 7.85 23.19
N LEU A 38 -19.19 7.62 23.07
CA LEU A 38 -18.59 6.29 22.92
C LEU A 38 -17.90 5.77 24.17
N GLU A 39 -17.99 6.46 25.32
CA GLU A 39 -17.26 6.17 26.56
C GLU A 39 -17.53 4.77 27.10
N HIS A 40 -18.68 4.18 26.75
CA HIS A 40 -19.09 2.83 27.17
C HIS A 40 -19.00 1.81 26.04
N ALA A 41 -18.52 2.20 24.86
CA ALA A 41 -18.33 1.29 23.73
C ALA A 41 -17.19 0.31 24.05
N LYS A 42 -17.35 -0.95 23.62
CA LYS A 42 -16.33 -2.00 23.78
C LYS A 42 -16.24 -2.85 22.54
N ALA A 43 -15.03 -3.29 22.21
CA ALA A 43 -14.80 -4.26 21.15
C ALA A 43 -14.98 -5.69 21.69
N TYR A 44 -15.60 -6.56 20.90
CA TYR A 44 -15.78 -7.98 21.19
C TYR A 44 -15.39 -8.83 19.98
N PRO A 45 -14.84 -10.05 20.17
CA PRO A 45 -14.51 -10.65 21.47
C PRO A 45 -13.32 -9.95 22.15
N THR A 46 -13.30 -9.91 23.47
CA THR A 46 -12.11 -9.48 24.22
C THR A 46 -11.00 -10.52 24.05
N VAL A 47 -9.80 -10.07 23.73
CA VAL A 47 -8.64 -10.92 23.49
C VAL A 47 -7.45 -10.46 24.33
N LYS A 48 -6.57 -11.40 24.71
CA LYS A 48 -5.36 -11.05 25.48
C LYS A 48 -4.35 -10.26 24.65
N THR A 49 -4.28 -10.55 23.35
CA THR A 49 -3.40 -9.88 22.40
C THR A 49 -4.29 -9.27 21.32
N PRO A 50 -4.53 -7.98 21.35
CA PRO A 50 -5.30 -7.30 20.31
C PRO A 50 -4.56 -7.35 18.96
N PRO A 51 -5.29 -7.24 17.83
CA PRO A 51 -4.66 -7.09 16.53
C PRO A 51 -3.87 -5.77 16.49
N GLU A 52 -2.72 -5.81 15.83
CA GLU A 52 -1.94 -4.60 15.58
C GLU A 52 -2.68 -3.70 14.60
N LEU A 53 -2.70 -2.40 14.90
CA LEU A 53 -3.24 -1.38 14.02
C LEU A 53 -2.09 -0.71 13.27
N TRP A 54 -2.17 -0.70 11.95
CA TRP A 54 -1.18 -0.12 11.05
C TRP A 54 -1.80 0.96 10.19
N MET A 55 -1.07 2.04 9.94
CA MET A 55 -1.53 3.11 9.05
C MET A 55 -0.99 2.89 7.64
N LEU A 56 -1.89 2.64 6.67
CA LEU A 56 -1.57 2.67 5.23
C LEU A 56 -1.97 4.01 4.65
N GLY A 57 -1.04 4.68 3.99
CA GLY A 57 -1.32 5.96 3.37
C GLY A 57 -0.36 6.33 2.25
N SER A 58 -0.68 7.38 1.50
CA SER A 58 0.11 7.85 0.34
C SER A 58 0.39 9.36 0.39
N SER A 59 0.32 9.98 1.58
CA SER A 59 0.50 11.41 1.79
C SER A 59 1.21 11.73 3.09
N SER A 60 1.69 12.96 3.23
CA SER A 60 2.24 13.51 4.46
C SER A 60 1.24 13.52 5.61
N ASP A 61 -0.06 13.73 5.32
CA ASP A 61 -1.09 13.74 6.36
C ASP A 61 -1.23 12.37 7.03
N SER A 62 -1.21 11.28 6.23
CA SER A 62 -1.26 9.92 6.77
C SER A 62 0.01 9.57 7.56
N SER A 63 1.18 10.04 7.13
CA SER A 63 2.45 9.89 7.84
C SER A 63 2.42 10.62 9.19
N SER A 64 1.95 11.87 9.22
CA SER A 64 1.82 12.66 10.44
C SER A 64 0.83 12.04 11.42
N LEU A 65 -0.31 11.53 10.92
CA LEU A 65 -1.27 10.83 11.76
C LEU A 65 -0.69 9.54 12.35
N ALA A 66 0.03 8.74 11.54
CA ALA A 66 0.70 7.55 12.02
C ALA A 66 1.70 7.88 13.13
N ALA A 67 2.53 8.91 12.93
CA ALA A 67 3.52 9.36 13.90
C ALA A 67 2.88 9.79 15.23
N THR A 68 1.85 10.62 15.20
CA THR A 68 1.17 11.14 16.40
C THR A 68 0.34 10.08 17.11
N ALA A 69 -0.22 9.12 16.39
CA ALA A 69 -0.98 8.00 16.95
C ALA A 69 -0.08 6.84 17.44
N GLY A 70 1.24 6.90 17.23
CA GLY A 70 2.17 5.84 17.62
C GLY A 70 1.94 4.54 16.86
N LEU A 71 1.64 4.62 15.56
CA LEU A 71 1.32 3.47 14.70
C LEU A 71 2.43 3.24 13.68
N PRO A 72 2.72 1.97 13.31
CA PRO A 72 3.53 1.64 12.15
C PRO A 72 2.98 2.31 10.89
N TYR A 73 3.87 2.82 10.05
CA TYR A 73 3.49 3.51 8.84
C TYR A 73 3.88 2.72 7.59
N ASN A 74 2.89 2.32 6.81
CA ASN A 74 3.06 1.70 5.51
C ASN A 74 2.76 2.71 4.41
N PHE A 75 3.79 3.14 3.69
CA PHE A 75 3.64 4.06 2.58
C PHE A 75 3.22 3.33 1.31
N ALA A 76 2.06 3.70 0.77
CA ALA A 76 1.52 3.15 -0.48
C ALA A 76 2.22 3.75 -1.71
N TYR A 77 3.47 3.38 -1.95
CA TYR A 77 4.28 3.87 -3.07
C TYR A 77 3.66 3.55 -4.43
N PHE A 78 2.90 2.46 -4.52
CA PHE A 78 2.14 2.09 -5.72
C PHE A 78 1.02 3.08 -6.08
N ILE A 79 0.61 3.96 -5.15
CA ILE A 79 -0.37 5.04 -5.37
C ILE A 79 0.36 6.34 -5.69
N ASN A 80 1.32 6.73 -4.85
CA ASN A 80 2.01 8.01 -4.98
C ASN A 80 3.53 7.86 -4.98
N PRO A 81 4.13 7.52 -6.12
CA PRO A 81 5.58 7.32 -6.22
C PRO A 81 6.38 8.63 -6.35
N LYS A 82 5.74 9.81 -6.16
CA LYS A 82 6.40 11.12 -6.26
C LYS A 82 7.04 11.58 -4.95
N ILE A 83 6.62 11.00 -3.85
CA ILE A 83 7.18 11.30 -2.53
C ILE A 83 8.41 10.42 -2.31
N GLY A 84 9.50 11.04 -1.89
CA GLY A 84 10.78 10.40 -1.63
C GLY A 84 10.95 9.94 -0.18
N PRO A 85 12.20 9.63 0.22
CA PRO A 85 12.54 9.14 1.57
C PRO A 85 12.14 10.08 2.71
N GLU A 86 12.03 11.37 2.43
CA GLU A 86 11.69 12.42 3.40
C GLU A 86 10.39 12.16 4.16
N ILE A 87 9.48 11.35 3.60
CA ILE A 87 8.24 11.00 4.28
C ILE A 87 8.50 10.14 5.54
N PHE A 88 9.46 9.24 5.46
CA PHE A 88 9.84 8.40 6.59
C PHE A 88 10.77 9.13 7.57
N GLU A 89 11.58 10.06 7.10
CA GLU A 89 12.39 10.94 7.97
C GLU A 89 11.45 11.74 8.86
N SER A 90 10.48 12.46 8.27
CA SER A 90 9.47 13.21 9.02
C SER A 90 8.62 12.34 9.94
N TYR A 91 8.26 11.11 9.52
CA TYR A 91 7.54 10.17 10.37
C TYR A 91 8.34 9.79 11.60
N ARG A 92 9.64 9.44 11.45
CA ARG A 92 10.51 9.08 12.58
C ARG A 92 10.74 10.22 13.55
N GLU A 93 11.00 11.43 13.02
CA GLU A 93 11.24 12.63 13.83
C GLU A 93 10.05 13.01 14.71
N ASN A 94 8.83 12.76 14.24
CA ASN A 94 7.60 13.15 14.91
C ASN A 94 6.90 11.98 15.62
N PHE A 95 7.48 10.78 15.61
CA PHE A 95 6.88 9.59 16.21
C PHE A 95 6.71 9.73 17.72
N GLN A 96 5.51 9.44 18.19
CA GLN A 96 5.16 9.38 19.60
C GLN A 96 4.87 7.93 19.97
N ALA A 97 5.56 7.40 20.99
CA ALA A 97 5.31 6.04 21.44
C ALA A 97 3.84 5.81 21.80
N GLY A 98 3.25 4.78 21.23
CA GLY A 98 1.88 4.38 21.43
C GLY A 98 1.75 3.17 22.37
N PRO A 99 0.53 2.69 22.61
CA PRO A 99 0.30 1.55 23.52
C PRO A 99 0.92 0.23 23.04
N ASN A 100 1.13 0.08 21.73
CA ASN A 100 1.60 -1.17 21.13
C ASN A 100 2.98 -1.06 20.49
N PHE A 101 3.49 0.16 20.24
CA PHE A 101 4.78 0.40 19.57
C PHE A 101 5.55 1.48 20.30
N GLU A 102 6.77 1.14 20.73
CA GLU A 102 7.68 2.05 21.44
C GLU A 102 8.58 2.84 20.49
N SER A 103 8.74 2.37 19.24
CA SER A 103 9.59 2.95 18.21
C SER A 103 8.87 2.98 16.85
N PRO A 104 9.27 3.91 15.95
CA PRO A 104 8.71 3.96 14.61
C PRO A 104 9.03 2.70 13.82
N HIS A 105 8.10 2.26 12.97
CA HIS A 105 8.27 1.13 12.05
C HIS A 105 7.83 1.55 10.64
N CYS A 106 8.77 1.52 9.70
CA CYS A 106 8.63 2.07 8.35
C CYS A 106 8.48 0.95 7.32
N VAL A 107 7.37 0.94 6.62
CA VAL A 107 7.06 -0.05 5.58
C VAL A 107 6.76 0.65 4.26
N LEU A 108 7.26 0.11 3.17
CA LEU A 108 6.93 0.55 1.81
C LEU A 108 6.17 -0.54 1.07
N THR A 109 4.98 -0.23 0.56
CA THR A 109 4.28 -1.15 -0.36
C THR A 109 4.58 -0.79 -1.80
N ILE A 110 5.17 -1.73 -2.52
CA ILE A 110 5.59 -1.57 -3.92
C ILE A 110 4.92 -2.61 -4.83
N PHE A 111 4.55 -2.18 -6.05
CA PHE A 111 4.05 -3.10 -7.07
C PHE A 111 5.18 -3.96 -7.61
N THR A 112 4.98 -5.29 -7.53
CA THR A 112 6.01 -6.28 -7.86
C THR A 112 5.44 -7.37 -8.75
N VAL A 113 6.21 -7.78 -9.77
CA VAL A 113 5.95 -9.00 -10.55
C VAL A 113 7.26 -9.74 -10.75
N CYS A 114 7.34 -10.95 -10.23
CA CYS A 114 8.48 -11.86 -10.37
C CYS A 114 8.11 -13.01 -11.29
N ALA A 115 8.96 -13.37 -12.24
CA ALA A 115 8.80 -14.50 -13.13
C ALA A 115 10.16 -15.15 -13.44
N GLU A 116 10.17 -16.34 -14.07
CA GLU A 116 11.41 -17.05 -14.44
C GLU A 116 12.29 -16.24 -15.40
N THR A 117 11.68 -15.36 -16.19
CA THR A 117 12.38 -14.48 -17.13
C THR A 117 11.85 -13.05 -17.05
N GLU A 118 12.72 -12.08 -17.28
CA GLU A 118 12.34 -10.68 -17.38
C GLU A 118 11.24 -10.44 -18.42
N LYS A 119 11.33 -11.12 -19.56
CA LYS A 119 10.32 -11.03 -20.63
C LYS A 119 8.95 -11.43 -20.13
N GLU A 120 8.84 -12.55 -19.42
CA GLU A 120 7.59 -13.05 -18.85
C GLU A 120 7.04 -12.09 -17.78
N ALA A 121 7.89 -11.58 -16.88
CA ALA A 121 7.50 -10.61 -15.87
C ALA A 121 6.93 -9.33 -16.50
N LEU A 122 7.56 -8.82 -17.55
CA LEU A 122 7.09 -7.68 -18.33
C LEU A 122 5.75 -7.98 -19.03
N GLU A 123 5.58 -9.16 -19.60
CA GLU A 123 4.32 -9.57 -20.23
C GLU A 123 3.18 -9.63 -19.22
N LEU A 124 3.39 -10.24 -18.06
CA LEU A 124 2.41 -10.30 -16.97
C LEU A 124 2.02 -8.89 -16.47
N SER A 125 2.96 -7.97 -16.44
CA SER A 125 2.72 -6.59 -15.98
C SER A 125 1.85 -5.76 -16.92
N ARG A 126 1.70 -6.14 -18.21
CA ARG A 126 0.91 -5.41 -19.21
C ARG A 126 -0.56 -5.25 -18.82
N SER A 127 -1.15 -6.25 -18.18
CA SER A 127 -2.53 -6.17 -17.69
C SER A 127 -2.73 -4.97 -16.75
N ARG A 128 -1.80 -4.76 -15.83
CA ARG A 128 -1.85 -3.61 -14.92
C ARG A 128 -1.57 -2.29 -15.64
N ASP A 129 -0.70 -2.29 -16.65
CA ASP A 129 -0.42 -1.09 -17.44
C ASP A 129 -1.68 -0.60 -18.15
N LEU A 130 -2.40 -1.49 -18.83
CA LEU A 130 -3.67 -1.14 -19.49
C LEU A 130 -4.74 -0.72 -18.47
N TRP A 131 -4.86 -1.44 -17.35
CA TRP A 131 -5.80 -1.07 -16.30
C TRP A 131 -5.51 0.33 -15.76
N PHE A 132 -4.23 0.67 -15.56
CA PHE A 132 -3.82 1.98 -15.07
C PHE A 132 -4.14 3.10 -16.07
N ILE A 133 -3.90 2.88 -17.35
CA ILE A 133 -4.29 3.84 -18.42
C ILE A 133 -5.81 4.06 -18.41
N ARG A 134 -6.60 2.99 -18.28
CA ARG A 134 -8.06 3.08 -18.16
C ARG A 134 -8.50 3.85 -16.91
N LEU A 135 -7.83 3.64 -15.80
CA LEU A 135 -8.07 4.37 -14.56
C LEU A 135 -7.84 5.87 -14.73
N LEU A 136 -6.73 6.26 -15.36
CA LEU A 136 -6.42 7.67 -15.65
C LEU A 136 -7.46 8.33 -16.59
N ARG A 137 -8.09 7.54 -17.45
CA ARG A 137 -9.21 7.98 -18.31
C ARG A 137 -10.58 7.99 -17.60
N GLY A 138 -10.62 7.63 -16.31
CA GLY A 138 -11.86 7.56 -15.52
C GLY A 138 -12.75 6.35 -15.83
N ASN A 139 -12.24 5.34 -16.53
CA ASN A 139 -12.97 4.12 -16.88
C ASN A 139 -12.11 2.86 -16.67
N PRO A 140 -11.81 2.48 -15.42
CA PRO A 140 -10.92 1.36 -15.12
C PRO A 140 -11.46 0.00 -15.61
N GLY A 141 -12.75 -0.25 -15.53
CA GLY A 141 -13.38 -1.50 -15.93
C GLY A 141 -12.83 -2.74 -15.20
N PRO A 142 -13.14 -3.96 -15.70
CA PRO A 142 -12.51 -5.19 -15.25
C PRO A 142 -11.00 -5.19 -15.52
N PHE A 143 -10.26 -5.98 -14.73
CA PHE A 143 -8.80 -6.09 -14.92
C PHE A 143 -8.54 -6.87 -16.23
N PRO A 144 -7.78 -6.27 -17.19
CA PRO A 144 -7.64 -6.84 -18.54
C PRO A 144 -6.71 -8.06 -18.54
N SER A 145 -6.90 -8.94 -19.54
CA SER A 145 -5.96 -10.02 -19.81
C SER A 145 -4.65 -9.49 -20.43
N VAL A 146 -3.60 -10.31 -20.41
CA VAL A 146 -2.32 -10.00 -21.07
C VAL A 146 -2.54 -9.80 -22.58
N GLN A 147 -3.40 -10.63 -23.20
CA GLN A 147 -3.72 -10.52 -24.62
C GLN A 147 -4.45 -9.21 -24.94
N GLU A 148 -5.46 -8.85 -24.16
CA GLU A 148 -6.17 -7.58 -24.31
C GLU A 148 -5.23 -6.38 -24.19
N ALA A 149 -4.28 -6.43 -23.25
CA ALA A 149 -3.28 -5.40 -23.09
C ALA A 149 -2.26 -5.37 -24.24
N ALA A 150 -1.94 -6.51 -24.85
CA ALA A 150 -1.05 -6.58 -26.00
C ALA A 150 -1.71 -6.04 -27.27
N ASP A 151 -3.02 -6.26 -27.45
CA ASP A 151 -3.78 -5.83 -28.63
C ASP A 151 -4.21 -4.35 -28.56
N TYR A 152 -4.07 -3.72 -27.39
CA TYR A 152 -4.47 -2.33 -27.21
C TYR A 152 -3.54 -1.37 -27.92
N ALA A 153 -4.12 -0.44 -28.70
CA ALA A 153 -3.38 0.58 -29.45
C ALA A 153 -3.00 1.78 -28.54
N TYR A 154 -1.88 1.66 -27.83
CA TYR A 154 -1.38 2.74 -26.97
C TYR A 154 -0.92 3.94 -27.81
N SER A 155 -1.33 5.15 -27.40
CA SER A 155 -0.75 6.39 -27.88
C SER A 155 0.69 6.58 -27.34
N GLU A 156 1.48 7.46 -27.96
CA GLU A 156 2.84 7.73 -27.48
C GLU A 156 2.85 8.30 -26.06
N GLY A 157 1.88 9.15 -25.69
CA GLY A 157 1.76 9.65 -24.32
C GLY A 157 1.47 8.56 -23.30
N GLU A 158 0.65 7.55 -23.65
CA GLU A 158 0.37 6.40 -22.78
C GLU A 158 1.58 5.50 -22.62
N LYS A 159 2.35 5.28 -23.68
CA LYS A 159 3.61 4.55 -23.61
C LYS A 159 4.60 5.22 -22.65
N GLN A 160 4.71 6.55 -22.73
CA GLN A 160 5.57 7.29 -21.81
C GLN A 160 5.10 7.17 -20.36
N ILE A 161 3.80 7.29 -20.10
CA ILE A 161 3.23 7.09 -18.74
C ILE A 161 3.53 5.68 -18.21
N ILE A 162 3.43 4.66 -19.07
CA ILE A 162 3.73 3.27 -18.69
C ILE A 162 5.21 3.13 -18.34
N GLU A 163 6.10 3.68 -19.16
CA GLU A 163 7.55 3.61 -18.94
C GLU A 163 7.96 4.31 -17.63
N ASP A 164 7.48 5.53 -17.40
CA ASP A 164 7.71 6.28 -16.17
C ASP A 164 7.22 5.50 -14.93
N ASN A 165 6.11 4.78 -15.08
CA ASN A 165 5.58 3.94 -14.01
C ASN A 165 6.40 2.66 -13.76
N ARG A 166 6.96 2.05 -14.82
CA ARG A 166 7.75 0.81 -14.71
C ARG A 166 9.01 1.00 -13.89
N GLN A 167 9.69 2.14 -14.04
CA GLN A 167 10.91 2.45 -13.29
C GLN A 167 10.72 2.42 -11.77
N ARG A 168 9.49 2.58 -11.32
CA ARG A 168 9.09 2.67 -9.90
C ARG A 168 8.50 1.37 -9.35
N ARG A 169 8.67 0.26 -10.07
CA ARG A 169 8.17 -1.06 -9.71
C ARG A 169 9.33 -2.05 -9.67
N ALA A 170 9.15 -3.15 -8.97
CA ALA A 170 10.07 -4.28 -8.99
C ALA A 170 9.50 -5.36 -9.93
N ILE A 171 9.95 -5.39 -11.17
CA ILE A 171 9.48 -6.33 -12.21
C ILE A 171 10.70 -6.98 -12.84
N GLY A 172 10.75 -8.33 -12.86
CA GLY A 172 11.86 -9.06 -13.45
C GLY A 172 12.00 -10.47 -12.93
N THR A 173 13.23 -11.00 -13.04
CA THR A 173 13.62 -12.27 -12.42
C THR A 173 13.72 -12.12 -10.89
N PRO A 174 13.79 -13.23 -10.13
CA PRO A 174 13.98 -13.15 -8.68
C PRO A 174 15.14 -12.24 -8.27
N GLU A 175 16.29 -12.37 -8.94
CA GLU A 175 17.49 -11.58 -8.64
C GLU A 175 17.27 -10.09 -8.91
N GLN A 176 16.66 -9.73 -10.05
CA GLN A 176 16.37 -8.36 -10.42
C GLN A 176 15.37 -7.71 -9.45
N VAL A 177 14.34 -8.48 -9.04
CA VAL A 177 13.35 -8.01 -8.08
C VAL A 177 13.97 -7.79 -6.71
N CYS A 178 14.77 -8.74 -6.20
CA CYS A 178 15.47 -8.61 -4.93
C CYS A 178 16.40 -7.39 -4.93
N GLU A 179 17.24 -7.23 -5.96
CA GLU A 179 18.13 -6.07 -6.09
C GLU A 179 17.37 -4.74 -6.06
N LYS A 180 16.21 -4.68 -6.75
CA LYS A 180 15.35 -3.50 -6.77
C LYS A 180 14.72 -3.21 -5.41
N LEU A 181 14.24 -4.24 -4.71
CA LEU A 181 13.68 -4.10 -3.36
C LEU A 181 14.75 -3.67 -2.35
N ASP A 182 15.96 -4.25 -2.42
CA ASP A 182 17.11 -3.85 -1.59
C ASP A 182 17.48 -2.38 -1.80
N SER A 183 17.39 -1.88 -3.03
CA SER A 183 17.63 -0.45 -3.27
C SER A 183 16.61 0.42 -2.52
N PHE A 184 15.32 0.04 -2.52
CA PHE A 184 14.30 0.76 -1.74
C PHE A 184 14.55 0.67 -0.24
N VAL A 185 14.92 -0.51 0.27
CA VAL A 185 15.25 -0.68 1.71
C VAL A 185 16.35 0.30 2.12
N ARG A 186 17.43 0.40 1.34
CA ARG A 186 18.54 1.31 1.62
C ARG A 186 18.14 2.77 1.46
N ASP A 187 17.53 3.13 0.32
CA ASP A 187 17.26 4.52 -0.04
C ASP A 187 16.21 5.17 0.91
N PHE A 188 15.23 4.39 1.36
CA PHE A 188 14.17 4.85 2.26
C PHE A 188 14.41 4.47 3.73
N ASN A 189 15.52 3.75 4.01
CA ASN A 189 15.84 3.25 5.34
C ASN A 189 14.67 2.50 5.99
N LEU A 190 14.16 1.47 5.31
CA LEU A 190 12.95 0.74 5.70
C LEU A 190 13.25 -0.37 6.70
N ASP A 191 12.27 -0.65 7.55
CA ASP A 191 12.26 -1.84 8.42
C ASP A 191 11.66 -3.04 7.69
N GLU A 192 10.70 -2.81 6.75
CA GLU A 192 10.00 -3.86 6.03
C GLU A 192 9.59 -3.38 4.62
N VAL A 193 9.50 -4.32 3.68
CA VAL A 193 8.92 -4.10 2.35
C VAL A 193 7.70 -4.99 2.15
N MET A 194 6.58 -4.41 1.77
CA MET A 194 5.38 -5.14 1.39
C MET A 194 5.26 -5.18 -0.13
N VAL A 195 5.18 -6.37 -0.71
CA VAL A 195 5.02 -6.54 -2.16
C VAL A 195 3.56 -6.71 -2.54
N LEU A 196 3.12 -5.95 -3.54
CA LEU A 196 1.77 -6.01 -4.11
C LEU A 196 1.84 -6.56 -5.53
N THR A 197 1.42 -7.80 -5.73
CA THR A 197 1.37 -8.43 -7.06
C THR A 197 -0.07 -8.51 -7.55
N ILE A 198 -0.33 -7.91 -8.71
CA ILE A 198 -1.63 -7.96 -9.40
C ILE A 198 -1.38 -8.42 -10.84
N THR A 199 -1.83 -9.61 -11.17
CA THR A 199 -1.81 -10.20 -12.51
C THR A 199 -3.23 -10.64 -12.88
N HIS A 200 -3.51 -10.80 -14.17
CA HIS A 200 -4.80 -11.32 -14.62
C HIS A 200 -4.98 -12.79 -14.22
N ASP A 201 -3.93 -13.59 -14.38
CA ASP A 201 -3.93 -14.99 -13.97
C ASP A 201 -3.53 -15.14 -12.50
N SER A 202 -4.36 -15.84 -11.73
CA SER A 202 -4.11 -16.06 -10.30
C SER A 202 -2.97 -17.05 -10.01
N GLY A 203 -2.71 -17.98 -10.92
CA GLY A 203 -1.59 -18.91 -10.85
C GLY A 203 -0.27 -18.15 -10.99
N ALA A 204 -0.17 -17.27 -12.00
CA ALA A 204 1.00 -16.42 -12.20
C ALA A 204 1.27 -15.51 -10.97
N ARG A 205 0.20 -14.98 -10.33
CA ARG A 205 0.34 -14.21 -9.11
C ARG A 205 0.94 -15.03 -7.97
N LYS A 206 0.43 -16.23 -7.75
CA LYS A 206 0.93 -17.13 -6.72
C LYS A 206 2.38 -17.52 -6.98
N HIS A 207 2.70 -17.88 -8.22
CA HIS A 207 4.05 -18.23 -8.63
C HIS A 207 5.05 -17.07 -8.45
N SER A 208 4.64 -15.84 -8.74
CA SER A 208 5.45 -14.65 -8.47
C SER A 208 5.84 -14.51 -6.99
N TYR A 209 4.93 -14.80 -6.05
CA TYR A 209 5.25 -14.81 -4.63
C TYR A 209 6.16 -15.98 -4.23
N GLU A 210 5.96 -17.16 -4.80
CA GLU A 210 6.78 -18.35 -4.55
C GLU A 210 8.23 -18.13 -4.99
N LEU A 211 8.44 -17.58 -6.19
CA LEU A 211 9.76 -17.23 -6.70
C LEU A 211 10.47 -16.21 -5.81
N LEU A 212 9.77 -15.12 -5.49
CA LEU A 212 10.34 -14.08 -4.66
C LEU A 212 10.66 -14.57 -3.25
N SER A 213 9.75 -15.32 -2.62
CA SER A 213 9.96 -15.88 -1.27
C SER A 213 11.14 -16.86 -1.21
N SER A 214 11.46 -17.52 -2.32
CA SER A 214 12.60 -18.44 -2.40
C SER A 214 13.94 -17.72 -2.59
N ALA A 215 13.91 -16.49 -3.10
CA ALA A 215 15.11 -15.69 -3.41
C ALA A 215 15.39 -14.59 -2.38
N TRP A 216 14.39 -14.15 -1.65
CA TRP A 216 14.52 -13.10 -0.62
C TRP A 216 15.15 -13.67 0.65
N HIS A 217 16.21 -13.02 1.16
CA HIS A 217 17.02 -13.44 2.32
C HIS A 217 16.92 -12.48 3.48
#